data_8653bed97f798acd677c7332f90e6542
#
_entry.id   8653bed97f798acd677c7332f90e6542
#
_cell.length_a   1.000
_cell.length_b   1.000
_cell.length_c   1.000
_cell.angle_alpha   90.00
_cell.angle_beta   90.00
_cell.angle_gamma   90.00
#
_symmetry.space_group_name_H-M   'P 1'
#
loop_
_entity.id
_entity.type
_entity.pdbx_description
1 polymer ?
#
loop_
_entity_poly.entity_id
_entity_poly.type
_entity_poly.pdbx_seq_one_letter_code
_entity_poly.pdbx_strand_id
1 'polypeptide(L)'
;VRRIVLARELSLEQIKEIIKKIKKERLNLEVECFIHGAMCVSVSGRCFTSQFLFNRSANRGDCLQPCRREYIIRDKDEGYELELDNNFVMSAKDLCCLPFLDKLIKIGVNAFKIEGRNRDARYVAVVTKIYRKAIDGEKTDLKELERVYNRGFSSGFYFSVPGSDEFVNLYGSLAKEKKVYVGKVVNYFSKVGVAEIKVDNNFKINERMVIEGETSGCVEFLISRFHDERKTANKGEVVGVKSPKVRKGDKVYVIK
;
A
#
# COMPACT_ATOMS: atom_id res chain seq x y z
N VAL A 1 -19.49 -7.40 -20.64
CA VAL A 1 -18.74 -6.93 -19.44
C VAL A 1 -19.52 -7.41 -18.22
N ARG A 2 -18.84 -8.03 -17.26
CA ARG A 2 -19.45 -8.54 -16.02
C ARG A 2 -19.24 -7.56 -14.85
N ARG A 3 -18.12 -6.84 -14.83
CA ARG A 3 -17.76 -5.90 -13.77
C ARG A 3 -17.15 -4.64 -14.36
N ILE A 4 -17.50 -3.49 -13.81
CA ILE A 4 -16.92 -2.19 -14.13
C ILE A 4 -16.19 -1.63 -12.93
N VAL A 5 -15.01 -1.02 -13.16
CA VAL A 5 -14.27 -0.28 -12.16
C VAL A 5 -14.61 1.20 -12.32
N LEU A 6 -15.16 1.80 -11.31
CA LEU A 6 -15.53 3.21 -11.35
C LEU A 6 -14.30 4.11 -11.17
N ALA A 7 -14.36 5.29 -11.78
CA ALA A 7 -13.35 6.32 -11.61
C ALA A 7 -13.28 6.80 -10.15
N ARG A 8 -12.10 7.20 -9.68
CA ARG A 8 -11.89 7.67 -8.29
C ARG A 8 -12.50 9.04 -8.01
N GLU A 9 -12.83 9.77 -9.06
CA GLU A 9 -13.41 11.10 -9.03
C GLU A 9 -14.92 11.11 -8.77
N LEU A 10 -15.56 9.93 -8.66
CA LEU A 10 -16.98 9.83 -8.38
C LEU A 10 -17.25 9.96 -6.88
N SER A 11 -18.29 10.75 -6.56
CA SER A 11 -18.82 10.85 -5.21
C SER A 11 -19.67 9.63 -4.82
N LEU A 12 -19.89 9.46 -3.50
CA LEU A 12 -20.74 8.39 -2.98
C LEU A 12 -22.17 8.43 -3.56
N GLU A 13 -22.74 9.64 -3.74
CA GLU A 13 -24.08 9.81 -4.30
C GLU A 13 -24.11 9.44 -5.79
N GLN A 14 -23.11 9.82 -6.56
CA GLN A 14 -23.01 9.42 -7.97
C GLN A 14 -22.90 7.89 -8.12
N ILE A 15 -22.11 7.23 -7.28
CA ILE A 15 -21.98 5.77 -7.28
C ILE A 15 -23.32 5.12 -6.93
N LYS A 16 -24.02 5.64 -5.94
CA LYS A 16 -25.37 5.17 -5.56
C LYS A 16 -26.37 5.29 -6.71
N GLU A 17 -26.36 6.41 -7.44
CA GLU A 17 -27.25 6.58 -8.61
C GLU A 17 -26.89 5.61 -9.76
N ILE A 18 -25.60 5.35 -10.01
CA ILE A 18 -25.14 4.34 -10.98
C ILE A 18 -25.69 2.96 -10.60
N ILE A 19 -25.54 2.57 -9.32
CA ILE A 19 -26.02 1.27 -8.83
C ILE A 19 -27.54 1.15 -8.92
N LYS A 20 -28.28 2.23 -8.58
CA LYS A 20 -29.75 2.26 -8.76
C LYS A 20 -30.16 2.06 -10.23
N LYS A 21 -29.44 2.72 -11.15
CA LYS A 21 -29.72 2.59 -12.59
C LYS A 21 -29.47 1.17 -13.08
N ILE A 22 -28.33 0.56 -12.69
CA ILE A 22 -27.99 -0.85 -12.99
C ILE A 22 -29.12 -1.78 -12.54
N LYS A 23 -29.62 -1.60 -11.30
CA LYS A 23 -30.73 -2.40 -10.75
C LYS A 23 -32.05 -2.16 -11.49
N LYS A 24 -32.38 -0.91 -11.79
CA LYS A 24 -33.61 -0.53 -12.51
C LYS A 24 -33.67 -1.16 -13.90
N GLU A 25 -32.53 -1.15 -14.60
CA GLU A 25 -32.41 -1.71 -15.94
C GLU A 25 -32.15 -3.23 -15.94
N ARG A 26 -32.13 -3.86 -14.75
CA ARG A 26 -31.89 -5.30 -14.55
C ARG A 26 -30.61 -5.81 -15.21
N LEU A 27 -29.55 -4.97 -15.24
CA LEU A 27 -28.27 -5.36 -15.80
C LEU A 27 -27.53 -6.30 -14.84
N ASN A 28 -27.00 -7.40 -15.37
CA ASN A 28 -26.12 -8.30 -14.62
C ASN A 28 -24.68 -7.73 -14.61
N LEU A 29 -24.49 -6.65 -13.85
CA LEU A 29 -23.26 -5.88 -13.84
C LEU A 29 -22.83 -5.58 -12.39
N GLU A 30 -21.62 -5.98 -12.05
CA GLU A 30 -20.98 -5.69 -10.77
C GLU A 30 -20.25 -4.34 -10.81
N VAL A 31 -20.27 -3.63 -9.69
CA VAL A 31 -19.56 -2.35 -9.49
C VAL A 31 -18.37 -2.57 -8.58
N GLU A 32 -17.18 -2.15 -9.03
CA GLU A 32 -15.95 -2.15 -8.26
C GLU A 32 -15.48 -0.71 -8.00
N CYS A 33 -15.16 -0.39 -6.75
CA CYS A 33 -14.66 0.92 -6.32
C CYS A 33 -13.29 0.82 -5.67
N PHE A 34 -12.44 1.83 -5.89
CA PHE A 34 -11.19 1.96 -5.14
C PHE A 34 -11.51 2.32 -3.69
N ILE A 35 -10.83 1.65 -2.74
CA ILE A 35 -11.02 1.89 -1.30
C ILE A 35 -9.74 2.28 -0.58
N HIS A 36 -8.57 2.04 -1.17
CA HIS A 36 -7.30 2.34 -0.52
C HIS A 36 -6.17 2.56 -1.52
N GLY A 37 -5.23 3.44 -1.15
CA GLY A 37 -3.95 3.64 -1.81
C GLY A 37 -3.81 4.95 -2.56
N ALA A 38 -2.74 5.08 -3.32
CA ALA A 38 -2.31 6.34 -3.92
C ALA A 38 -3.38 6.99 -4.81
N MET A 39 -3.72 8.25 -4.52
CA MET A 39 -4.52 9.09 -5.41
C MET A 39 -3.65 9.70 -6.50
N CYS A 40 -4.16 9.75 -7.71
CA CYS A 40 -3.49 10.45 -8.82
C CYS A 40 -3.83 11.94 -8.77
N VAL A 41 -2.88 12.82 -9.08
CA VAL A 41 -3.12 14.26 -9.25
C VAL A 41 -3.94 14.57 -10.49
N SER A 42 -3.90 13.70 -11.48
CA SER A 42 -4.63 13.85 -12.75
C SER A 42 -5.90 13.01 -12.75
N VAL A 43 -6.88 13.44 -13.55
CA VAL A 43 -8.08 12.65 -13.85
C VAL A 43 -7.69 11.24 -14.32
N SER A 44 -8.41 10.24 -13.85
CA SER A 44 -8.16 8.83 -14.11
C SER A 44 -7.93 8.53 -15.61
N GLY A 45 -6.77 7.93 -15.91
CA GLY A 45 -6.39 7.54 -17.27
C GLY A 45 -5.87 8.67 -18.17
N ARG A 46 -5.67 9.89 -17.66
CA ARG A 46 -5.24 11.04 -18.48
C ARG A 46 -3.87 11.62 -18.12
N CYS A 47 -3.05 10.92 -17.35
CA CYS A 47 -1.71 11.39 -17.02
C CYS A 47 -0.67 10.84 -17.98
N PHE A 48 0.03 11.73 -18.68
CA PHE A 48 1.13 11.40 -19.58
C PHE A 48 2.50 11.84 -19.05
N THR A 49 2.59 12.43 -17.86
CA THR A 49 3.83 13.03 -17.34
C THR A 49 4.97 12.00 -17.24
N SER A 50 4.69 10.79 -16.73
CA SER A 50 5.71 9.73 -16.64
C SER A 50 6.12 9.22 -18.02
N GLN A 51 5.19 9.20 -19.00
CA GLN A 51 5.49 8.85 -20.38
C GLN A 51 6.40 9.90 -21.02
N PHE A 52 6.08 11.17 -20.84
CA PHE A 52 6.83 12.28 -21.42
C PHE A 52 8.26 12.36 -20.85
N LEU A 53 8.41 12.30 -19.51
CA LEU A 53 9.71 12.47 -18.86
C LEU A 53 10.62 11.24 -18.95
N PHE A 54 10.04 10.02 -18.94
CA PHE A 54 10.80 8.80 -18.73
C PHE A 54 10.49 7.69 -19.74
N ASN A 55 9.63 7.96 -20.71
CA ASN A 55 9.11 6.95 -21.64
C ASN A 55 8.44 5.75 -20.92
N ARG A 56 7.78 6.02 -19.77
CA ARG A 56 7.11 5.04 -18.92
C ARG A 56 5.62 5.36 -18.77
N SER A 57 4.75 4.54 -19.33
CA SER A 57 3.32 4.83 -19.40
C SER A 57 2.58 4.52 -18.11
N ALA A 58 2.07 5.56 -17.44
CA ALA A 58 1.19 5.42 -16.29
C ALA A 58 -0.09 4.62 -16.62
N ASN A 59 -0.64 4.83 -17.83
CA ASN A 59 -1.85 4.13 -18.29
C ASN A 59 -1.63 2.63 -18.53
N ARG A 60 -0.38 2.22 -18.75
CA ARG A 60 0.04 0.81 -18.84
C ARG A 60 0.55 0.25 -17.51
N GLY A 61 0.49 1.05 -16.44
CA GLY A 61 0.88 0.64 -15.11
C GLY A 61 2.32 0.91 -14.72
N ASP A 62 3.10 1.61 -15.53
CA ASP A 62 4.52 1.87 -15.33
C ASP A 62 4.76 3.35 -14.98
N CYS A 63 4.06 3.85 -13.95
CA CYS A 63 4.17 5.22 -13.47
C CYS A 63 5.34 5.37 -12.51
N LEU A 64 6.33 6.23 -12.84
CA LEU A 64 7.44 6.59 -11.96
C LEU A 64 7.10 7.72 -10.97
N GLN A 65 5.83 8.12 -10.92
CA GLN A 65 5.30 9.11 -9.97
C GLN A 65 6.06 10.46 -9.96
N PRO A 66 6.31 11.11 -11.12
CA PRO A 66 7.00 12.40 -11.16
C PRO A 66 6.28 13.48 -10.35
N CYS A 67 4.95 13.45 -10.30
CA CYS A 67 4.14 14.36 -9.48
C CYS A 67 4.40 14.29 -7.96
N ARG A 68 5.23 13.34 -7.52
CA ARG A 68 5.59 13.13 -6.12
C ARG A 68 7.00 13.61 -5.78
N ARG A 69 7.66 14.30 -6.70
CA ARG A 69 8.98 14.90 -6.52
C ARG A 69 8.85 16.37 -6.17
N GLU A 70 9.91 16.94 -5.62
CA GLU A 70 10.06 18.37 -5.40
C GLU A 70 10.37 19.07 -6.71
N TYR A 71 9.82 20.26 -6.93
CA TYR A 71 10.05 21.07 -8.10
C TYR A 71 10.19 22.55 -7.75
N ILE A 72 11.10 23.23 -8.44
CA ILE A 72 11.13 24.67 -8.57
C ILE A 72 10.55 25.01 -9.95
N ILE A 73 9.52 25.86 -9.99
CA ILE A 73 8.91 26.33 -11.23
C ILE A 73 9.50 27.70 -11.50
N ARG A 74 10.14 27.84 -12.66
CA ARG A 74 10.68 29.12 -13.10
C ARG A 74 9.83 29.68 -14.24
N ASP A 75 9.39 30.92 -14.06
CA ASP A 75 8.76 31.67 -15.15
C ASP A 75 9.81 31.96 -16.25
N LYS A 76 9.42 31.72 -17.50
CA LYS A 76 10.35 31.74 -18.60
C LYS A 76 10.55 33.14 -19.14
N ASP A 77 9.57 34.03 -18.97
CA ASP A 77 9.57 35.34 -19.55
C ASP A 77 10.15 36.37 -18.55
N GLU A 78 9.74 36.32 -17.30
CA GLU A 78 10.17 37.26 -16.26
C GLU A 78 11.26 36.69 -15.34
N GLY A 79 11.51 35.41 -15.39
CA GLY A 79 12.65 34.76 -14.74
C GLY A 79 12.51 34.54 -13.22
N TYR A 80 11.35 34.90 -12.59
CA TYR A 80 11.15 34.61 -11.19
C TYR A 80 10.91 33.12 -10.97
N GLU A 81 11.32 32.65 -9.80
CA GLU A 81 11.13 31.28 -9.38
C GLU A 81 9.98 31.20 -8.38
N LEU A 82 9.07 30.25 -8.59
CA LEU A 82 8.00 29.88 -7.67
C LEU A 82 8.42 28.61 -6.95
N GLU A 83 8.80 28.76 -5.69
CA GLU A 83 8.87 27.63 -4.78
C GLU A 83 7.45 27.32 -4.34
N LEU A 84 6.94 26.14 -4.79
CA LEU A 84 5.61 25.72 -4.38
C LEU A 84 5.66 25.44 -2.88
N ASP A 85 4.75 26.03 -2.10
CA ASP A 85 4.63 25.80 -0.68
C ASP A 85 4.73 24.30 -0.38
N ASN A 86 5.70 23.93 0.47
CA ASN A 86 6.03 22.56 0.83
C ASN A 86 6.55 21.67 -0.33
N ASN A 87 6.83 22.21 -1.51
CA ASN A 87 7.41 21.50 -2.67
C ASN A 87 6.61 20.28 -3.18
N PHE A 88 5.40 20.01 -2.66
CA PHE A 88 4.61 18.80 -2.95
C PHE A 88 3.17 19.07 -3.37
N VAL A 89 2.89 20.22 -3.94
CA VAL A 89 1.53 20.63 -4.35
C VAL A 89 0.78 19.59 -5.20
N MET A 90 1.50 18.74 -5.92
CA MET A 90 0.91 17.66 -6.71
C MET A 90 0.83 16.32 -5.97
N SER A 91 1.31 16.22 -4.74
CA SER A 91 1.35 14.96 -3.99
C SER A 91 0.11 14.81 -3.12
N ALA A 92 -0.96 14.24 -3.66
CA ALA A 92 -2.17 13.95 -2.90
C ALA A 92 -1.94 12.90 -1.81
N LYS A 93 -2.68 13.00 -0.68
CA LYS A 93 -2.83 11.96 0.34
C LYS A 93 -3.35 10.66 -0.27
N ASP A 94 -3.12 9.56 0.41
CA ASP A 94 -3.64 8.26 -0.03
C ASP A 94 -5.12 8.13 0.33
N LEU A 95 -5.92 7.59 -0.60
CA LEU A 95 -7.31 7.25 -0.33
C LEU A 95 -7.39 6.23 0.80
N CYS A 96 -8.31 6.43 1.74
CA CYS A 96 -8.64 5.46 2.78
C CYS A 96 -10.13 5.47 3.09
N CYS A 97 -10.84 4.43 2.69
CA CYS A 97 -12.28 4.28 2.94
C CYS A 97 -12.60 3.54 4.24
N LEU A 98 -11.61 3.11 5.02
CA LEU A 98 -11.85 2.33 6.24
C LEU A 98 -12.86 3.00 7.19
N PRO A 99 -12.83 4.32 7.42
CA PRO A 99 -13.77 5.00 8.32
C PRO A 99 -15.24 5.01 7.84
N PHE A 100 -15.48 4.76 6.55
CA PHE A 100 -16.82 4.81 5.94
C PHE A 100 -17.08 3.65 4.98
N LEU A 101 -16.36 2.55 5.14
CA LEU A 101 -16.50 1.36 4.30
C LEU A 101 -17.92 0.80 4.34
N ASP A 102 -18.58 0.89 5.48
CA ASP A 102 -19.96 0.49 5.67
C ASP A 102 -20.95 1.22 4.73
N LYS A 103 -20.67 2.49 4.40
CA LYS A 103 -21.50 3.26 3.44
C LYS A 103 -21.39 2.69 2.05
N LEU A 104 -20.18 2.29 1.60
CA LEU A 104 -19.98 1.64 0.30
C LEU A 104 -20.66 0.28 0.23
N ILE A 105 -20.60 -0.51 1.30
CA ILE A 105 -21.29 -1.80 1.40
C ILE A 105 -22.82 -1.58 1.30
N LYS A 106 -23.36 -0.64 2.08
CA LYS A 106 -24.82 -0.35 2.13
C LYS A 106 -25.39 0.11 0.80
N ILE A 107 -24.67 0.88 0.00
CA ILE A 107 -25.16 1.29 -1.34
C ILE A 107 -25.08 0.16 -2.37
N GLY A 108 -24.36 -0.93 -2.07
CA GLY A 108 -24.33 -2.12 -2.91
C GLY A 108 -23.13 -2.21 -3.85
N VAL A 109 -21.99 -1.65 -3.48
CA VAL A 109 -20.71 -1.89 -4.17
C VAL A 109 -20.35 -3.37 -4.02
N ASN A 110 -20.04 -4.03 -5.13
CA ASN A 110 -19.82 -5.49 -5.17
C ASN A 110 -18.37 -5.89 -4.92
N ALA A 111 -17.40 -5.03 -5.30
CA ALA A 111 -15.98 -5.32 -5.18
C ALA A 111 -15.19 -4.08 -4.75
N PHE A 112 -14.13 -4.32 -3.99
CA PHE A 112 -13.30 -3.28 -3.41
C PHE A 112 -11.87 -3.41 -3.92
N LYS A 113 -11.32 -2.30 -4.46
CA LYS A 113 -10.01 -2.27 -5.08
C LYS A 113 -8.98 -1.54 -4.23
N ILE A 114 -7.87 -2.20 -3.95
CA ILE A 114 -6.71 -1.63 -3.27
C ILE A 114 -5.65 -1.29 -4.33
N GLU A 115 -5.15 -0.05 -4.33
CA GLU A 115 -4.01 0.33 -5.16
C GLU A 115 -2.72 0.01 -4.42
N GLY A 116 -1.95 -0.93 -4.95
CA GLY A 116 -0.71 -1.40 -4.36
C GLY A 116 0.36 -1.78 -5.38
N ARG A 117 0.21 -1.38 -6.66
CA ARG A 117 1.09 -1.78 -7.76
C ARG A 117 2.57 -1.48 -7.49
N ASN A 118 2.88 -0.32 -6.94
CA ASN A 118 4.23 0.12 -6.61
C ASN A 118 4.52 0.00 -5.11
N ARG A 119 3.88 -0.96 -4.44
CA ARG A 119 4.05 -1.23 -3.00
C ARG A 119 4.67 -2.59 -2.78
N ASP A 120 5.31 -2.76 -1.63
CA ASP A 120 5.88 -4.04 -1.23
C ASP A 120 4.80 -5.05 -0.80
N ALA A 121 5.20 -6.31 -0.68
CA ALA A 121 4.29 -7.39 -0.33
C ALA A 121 3.67 -7.20 1.07
N ARG A 122 4.40 -6.60 2.01
CA ARG A 122 3.90 -6.31 3.36
C ARG A 122 2.76 -5.31 3.34
N TYR A 123 2.89 -4.23 2.55
CA TYR A 123 1.81 -3.26 2.38
C TYR A 123 0.52 -3.95 1.90
N VAL A 124 0.63 -4.76 0.84
CA VAL A 124 -0.54 -5.45 0.28
C VAL A 124 -1.16 -6.40 1.30
N ALA A 125 -0.34 -7.17 2.01
CA ALA A 125 -0.80 -8.12 3.01
C ALA A 125 -1.52 -7.43 4.18
N VAL A 126 -0.93 -6.37 4.74
CA VAL A 126 -1.50 -5.63 5.88
C VAL A 126 -2.80 -4.94 5.48
N VAL A 127 -2.79 -4.16 4.39
CA VAL A 127 -3.98 -3.43 3.94
C VAL A 127 -5.12 -4.38 3.62
N THR A 128 -4.86 -5.45 2.85
CA THR A 128 -5.89 -6.44 2.50
C THR A 128 -6.47 -7.11 3.73
N LYS A 129 -5.62 -7.49 4.70
CA LYS A 129 -6.06 -8.11 5.96
C LYS A 129 -6.99 -7.20 6.76
N ILE A 130 -6.66 -5.90 6.86
CA ILE A 130 -7.46 -4.94 7.62
C ILE A 130 -8.82 -4.71 6.96
N TYR A 131 -8.84 -4.50 5.63
CA TYR A 131 -10.11 -4.35 4.90
C TYR A 131 -10.93 -5.63 4.92
N ARG A 132 -10.30 -6.82 4.87
CA ARG A 132 -11.03 -8.08 4.98
C ARG A 132 -11.73 -8.19 6.32
N LYS A 133 -11.02 -7.92 7.43
CA LYS A 133 -11.59 -7.86 8.77
C LYS A 133 -12.78 -6.89 8.86
N ALA A 134 -12.61 -5.67 8.33
CA ALA A 134 -13.66 -4.66 8.35
C ALA A 134 -14.91 -5.11 7.56
N ILE A 135 -14.74 -5.77 6.41
CA ILE A 135 -15.84 -6.33 5.62
C ILE A 135 -16.55 -7.46 6.36
N ASP A 136 -15.80 -8.26 7.12
CA ASP A 136 -16.33 -9.37 7.91
C ASP A 136 -16.96 -8.91 9.25
N GLY A 137 -17.00 -7.59 9.51
CA GLY A 137 -17.61 -7.00 10.69
C GLY A 137 -16.73 -7.02 11.95
N GLU A 138 -15.44 -7.38 11.80
CA GLU A 138 -14.50 -7.32 12.90
C GLU A 138 -14.08 -5.88 13.20
N LYS A 139 -13.76 -5.59 14.46
CA LYS A 139 -13.23 -4.27 14.86
C LYS A 139 -11.83 -4.07 14.26
N THR A 140 -11.64 -2.92 13.61
CA THR A 140 -10.37 -2.49 13.01
C THR A 140 -9.98 -1.11 13.49
N ASP A 141 -8.66 -0.81 13.51
CA ASP A 141 -8.12 0.51 13.87
C ASP A 141 -7.37 1.09 12.66
N LEU A 142 -7.63 2.36 12.36
CA LEU A 142 -6.93 3.12 11.32
C LEU A 142 -5.41 3.13 11.56
N LYS A 143 -4.97 3.11 12.82
CA LYS A 143 -3.56 3.03 13.22
C LYS A 143 -2.84 1.80 12.67
N GLU A 144 -3.56 0.72 12.41
CA GLU A 144 -2.96 -0.46 11.79
C GLU A 144 -2.51 -0.19 10.33
N LEU A 145 -3.21 0.68 9.61
CA LEU A 145 -2.82 1.11 8.26
C LEU A 145 -1.63 2.07 8.27
N GLU A 146 -1.42 2.82 9.34
CA GLU A 146 -0.27 3.72 9.50
C GLU A 146 1.07 2.97 9.68
N ARG A 147 1.03 1.68 9.98
CA ARG A 147 2.22 0.82 10.14
C ARG A 147 2.97 0.59 8.82
N VAL A 148 2.27 0.66 7.70
CA VAL A 148 2.82 0.47 6.36
C VAL A 148 2.83 1.77 5.58
N TYR A 149 3.45 1.75 4.40
CA TYR A 149 3.57 2.94 3.57
C TYR A 149 2.26 3.70 3.43
N ASN A 150 2.26 4.98 3.77
CA ASN A 150 1.16 5.90 3.55
C ASN A 150 1.67 7.34 3.47
N ARG A 151 0.84 8.25 2.96
CA ARG A 151 1.08 9.70 2.87
C ARG A 151 0.03 10.50 3.65
N GLY A 152 -0.43 9.96 4.76
CA GLY A 152 -1.66 10.42 5.36
C GLY A 152 -2.86 9.94 4.56
N PHE A 153 -4.04 10.04 5.15
CA PHE A 153 -5.26 9.48 4.61
C PHE A 153 -6.28 10.56 4.28
N SER A 154 -7.04 10.32 3.23
CA SER A 154 -8.05 11.18 2.66
C SER A 154 -9.27 10.36 2.27
N SER A 155 -10.44 10.97 2.27
CA SER A 155 -11.66 10.37 1.70
C SER A 155 -11.70 10.47 0.17
N GLY A 156 -10.72 11.13 -0.46
CA GLY A 156 -10.74 11.42 -1.89
C GLY A 156 -12.00 12.20 -2.28
N PHE A 157 -12.62 11.82 -3.39
CA PHE A 157 -13.83 12.47 -3.92
C PHE A 157 -15.14 11.94 -3.33
N TYR A 158 -15.12 11.00 -2.39
CA TYR A 158 -16.35 10.35 -1.92
C TYR A 158 -17.37 11.32 -1.30
N PHE A 159 -16.90 12.37 -0.63
CA PHE A 159 -17.79 13.34 0.05
C PHE A 159 -17.70 14.75 -0.52
N SER A 160 -16.54 15.15 -1.03
CA SER A 160 -16.29 16.49 -1.58
C SER A 160 -15.18 16.44 -2.62
N VAL A 161 -15.01 17.51 -3.38
CA VAL A 161 -13.81 17.71 -4.20
C VAL A 161 -12.64 17.99 -3.25
N PRO A 162 -11.51 17.24 -3.35
CA PRO A 162 -10.33 17.46 -2.50
C PRO A 162 -9.78 18.88 -2.61
N GLY A 163 -9.60 19.54 -1.48
CA GLY A 163 -8.97 20.85 -1.37
C GLY A 163 -7.47 20.78 -1.08
N SER A 164 -6.85 21.91 -0.75
CA SER A 164 -5.42 22.02 -0.45
C SER A 164 -4.97 21.18 0.75
N ASP A 165 -5.87 20.97 1.72
CA ASP A 165 -5.67 20.12 2.90
C ASP A 165 -5.54 18.62 2.58
N GLU A 166 -5.94 18.21 1.38
CA GLU A 166 -5.82 16.83 0.90
C GLU A 166 -4.49 16.53 0.19
N PHE A 167 -3.54 17.47 0.23
CA PHE A 167 -2.18 17.29 -0.28
C PHE A 167 -1.18 17.13 0.86
N VAL A 168 -0.04 16.52 0.56
CA VAL A 168 1.01 16.21 1.56
C VAL A 168 2.21 17.10 1.30
N ASN A 169 2.77 17.63 2.35
CA ASN A 169 4.00 18.42 2.36
C ASN A 169 5.24 17.58 2.74
N LEU A 170 5.21 16.27 2.51
CA LEU A 170 6.28 15.36 2.87
C LEU A 170 6.71 14.49 1.69
N TYR A 171 8.02 14.37 1.49
CA TYR A 171 8.61 13.38 0.58
C TYR A 171 8.68 12.02 1.25
N GLY A 172 8.15 10.97 0.58
CA GLY A 172 8.26 9.61 1.05
C GLY A 172 7.02 9.09 1.77
N SER A 173 7.21 8.53 2.95
CA SER A 173 6.16 7.82 3.70
C SER A 173 6.07 8.29 5.14
N LEU A 174 4.83 8.38 5.64
CA LEU A 174 4.49 8.58 7.05
C LEU A 174 4.39 7.27 7.84
N ALA A 175 4.81 6.14 7.25
CA ALA A 175 4.75 4.85 7.93
C ALA A 175 5.47 4.88 9.28
N LYS A 176 4.79 4.40 10.33
CA LYS A 176 5.33 4.34 11.70
C LYS A 176 6.36 3.22 11.89
N GLU A 177 6.42 2.28 10.96
CA GLU A 177 7.32 1.14 11.02
C GLU A 177 8.22 1.08 9.79
N LYS A 178 9.49 0.76 10.01
CA LYS A 178 10.48 0.61 8.96
C LYS A 178 10.93 -0.85 8.85
N LYS A 179 10.91 -1.38 7.65
CA LYS A 179 11.41 -2.71 7.31
C LYS A 179 12.92 -2.64 7.07
N VAL A 180 13.72 -3.33 7.87
CA VAL A 180 15.19 -3.39 7.77
C VAL A 180 15.59 -4.78 7.30
N TYR A 181 16.28 -4.85 6.18
CA TYR A 181 16.79 -6.11 5.64
C TYR A 181 17.85 -6.73 6.55
N VAL A 182 17.71 -8.02 6.86
CA VAL A 182 18.63 -8.73 7.77
C VAL A 182 19.18 -10.02 7.21
N GLY A 183 18.72 -10.51 6.06
CA GLY A 183 19.27 -11.71 5.45
C GLY A 183 18.33 -12.43 4.50
N LYS A 184 18.67 -13.68 4.21
CA LYS A 184 17.91 -14.57 3.31
C LYS A 184 17.71 -15.94 3.92
N VAL A 185 16.56 -16.55 3.63
CA VAL A 185 16.30 -17.96 3.92
C VAL A 185 17.18 -18.82 3.01
N VAL A 186 18.02 -19.66 3.61
CA VAL A 186 18.87 -20.62 2.88
C VAL A 186 18.27 -22.01 2.88
N ASN A 187 17.44 -22.35 3.88
CA ASN A 187 16.72 -23.62 3.95
C ASN A 187 15.45 -23.49 4.80
N TYR A 188 14.51 -24.43 4.67
CA TYR A 188 13.33 -24.53 5.53
C TYR A 188 13.05 -25.97 5.91
N PHE A 189 13.10 -26.26 7.19
CA PHE A 189 12.84 -27.59 7.77
C PHE A 189 11.35 -27.72 8.10
N SER A 190 10.57 -28.22 7.15
CA SER A 190 9.10 -28.25 7.25
C SER A 190 8.57 -29.08 8.41
N LYS A 191 9.25 -30.19 8.78
CA LYS A 191 8.84 -31.05 9.89
C LYS A 191 8.86 -30.34 11.25
N VAL A 192 9.82 -29.44 11.43
CA VAL A 192 9.98 -28.69 12.70
C VAL A 192 9.56 -27.23 12.60
N GLY A 193 9.23 -26.75 11.40
CA GLY A 193 8.81 -25.36 11.15
C GLY A 193 9.93 -24.36 11.47
N VAL A 194 11.14 -24.59 11.00
CA VAL A 194 12.31 -23.75 11.22
C VAL A 194 12.86 -23.26 9.88
N ALA A 195 12.99 -21.94 9.74
CA ALA A 195 13.74 -21.33 8.67
C ALA A 195 15.22 -21.19 9.07
N GLU A 196 16.10 -21.64 8.21
CA GLU A 196 17.52 -21.39 8.32
C GLU A 196 17.85 -20.11 7.54
N ILE A 197 18.40 -19.11 8.23
CA ILE A 197 18.63 -17.77 7.71
C ILE A 197 20.12 -17.46 7.70
N LYS A 198 20.64 -17.10 6.51
CA LYS A 198 21.96 -16.47 6.41
C LYS A 198 21.82 -15.00 6.78
N VAL A 199 22.55 -14.59 7.81
CA VAL A 199 22.43 -13.27 8.43
C VAL A 199 23.38 -12.27 7.73
N ASP A 200 22.81 -11.20 7.19
CA ASP A 200 23.54 -10.10 6.58
C ASP A 200 23.60 -8.85 7.51
N ASN A 201 22.64 -8.72 8.43
CA ASN A 201 22.61 -7.69 9.48
C ASN A 201 22.04 -8.28 10.77
N ASN A 202 22.54 -7.80 11.92
CA ASN A 202 22.18 -8.34 13.23
C ASN A 202 20.70 -8.17 13.57
N PHE A 203 20.14 -9.16 14.24
CA PHE A 203 18.79 -9.12 14.81
C PHE A 203 18.70 -10.00 16.06
N LYS A 204 17.61 -9.86 16.83
CA LYS A 204 17.47 -10.52 18.14
C LYS A 204 16.05 -11.05 18.38
N ILE A 205 15.91 -11.88 19.42
CA ILE A 205 14.58 -12.30 19.91
C ILE A 205 13.73 -11.08 20.29
N ASN A 206 12.41 -11.26 20.27
CA ASN A 206 11.39 -10.25 20.53
C ASN A 206 11.32 -9.12 19.48
N GLU A 207 12.07 -9.22 18.39
CA GLU A 207 11.82 -8.37 17.23
C GLU A 207 10.77 -9.02 16.33
N ARG A 208 9.98 -8.20 15.63
CA ARG A 208 9.05 -8.70 14.59
C ARG A 208 9.84 -8.94 13.32
N MET A 209 9.74 -10.16 12.82
CA MET A 209 10.33 -10.59 11.56
C MET A 209 9.31 -10.59 10.45
N VAL A 210 9.72 -10.15 9.27
CA VAL A 210 8.97 -10.25 8.02
C VAL A 210 9.80 -11.06 7.04
N ILE A 211 9.21 -12.09 6.46
CA ILE A 211 9.82 -12.87 5.37
C ILE A 211 8.98 -12.70 4.13
N GLU A 212 9.61 -12.32 3.03
CA GLU A 212 8.95 -12.05 1.75
C GLU A 212 9.55 -12.88 0.61
N GLY A 213 8.69 -13.52 -0.16
CA GLY A 213 9.07 -14.29 -1.35
C GLY A 213 7.93 -14.39 -2.35
N GLU A 214 8.25 -14.62 -3.63
CA GLU A 214 7.25 -14.68 -4.70
C GLU A 214 6.15 -15.71 -4.46
N THR A 215 6.51 -16.86 -3.90
CA THR A 215 5.57 -17.94 -3.63
C THR A 215 5.12 -18.00 -2.18
N SER A 216 5.98 -17.59 -1.25
CA SER A 216 5.66 -17.54 0.19
C SER A 216 4.77 -16.36 0.55
N GLY A 217 4.71 -15.36 -0.33
CA GLY A 217 4.03 -14.10 -0.07
C GLY A 217 4.76 -13.30 0.99
N CYS A 218 4.00 -12.77 1.95
CA CYS A 218 4.52 -12.02 3.09
C CYS A 218 4.04 -12.69 4.39
N VAL A 219 4.97 -13.11 5.24
CA VAL A 219 4.67 -13.61 6.59
C VAL A 219 5.32 -12.72 7.63
N GLU A 220 4.56 -12.30 8.63
CA GLU A 220 5.02 -11.45 9.76
C GLU A 220 4.77 -12.18 11.07
N PHE A 221 5.80 -12.29 11.91
CA PHE A 221 5.73 -12.96 13.20
C PHE A 221 6.76 -12.42 14.18
N LEU A 222 6.54 -12.68 15.48
CA LEU A 222 7.51 -12.34 16.53
C LEU A 222 8.59 -13.44 16.63
N ILE A 223 9.86 -13.05 16.66
CA ILE A 223 10.96 -13.98 16.91
C ILE A 223 10.90 -14.42 18.37
N SER A 224 10.34 -15.59 18.63
CA SER A 224 10.19 -16.11 19.98
C SER A 224 11.45 -16.79 20.48
N ARG A 225 12.17 -17.51 19.60
CA ARG A 225 13.41 -18.21 19.93
C ARG A 225 14.21 -18.55 18.68
N PHE A 226 15.51 -18.69 18.84
CA PHE A 226 16.39 -19.39 17.90
C PHE A 226 16.42 -20.89 18.21
N HIS A 227 16.86 -21.69 17.26
CA HIS A 227 16.95 -23.15 17.46
C HIS A 227 18.00 -23.55 18.50
N ASP A 228 19.08 -22.77 18.62
CA ASP A 228 20.24 -22.99 19.50
C ASP A 228 20.23 -22.11 20.78
N GLU A 229 19.06 -21.65 21.22
CA GLU A 229 18.80 -20.89 22.45
C GLU A 229 19.53 -19.55 22.58
N ARG A 230 20.24 -19.09 21.54
CA ARG A 230 20.84 -17.75 21.51
C ARG A 230 19.78 -16.66 21.58
N LYS A 231 20.21 -15.44 21.96
CA LYS A 231 19.31 -14.27 21.99
C LYS A 231 19.52 -13.31 20.81
N THR A 232 20.65 -13.43 20.11
CA THR A 232 21.03 -12.54 19.00
C THR A 232 21.63 -13.36 17.87
N ALA A 233 21.34 -12.97 16.64
CA ALA A 233 21.96 -13.46 15.42
C ALA A 233 22.87 -12.38 14.86
N ASN A 234 24.13 -12.71 14.59
CA ASN A 234 25.14 -11.76 14.13
C ASN A 234 25.42 -11.92 12.64
N LYS A 235 25.84 -10.84 12.00
CA LYS A 235 26.22 -10.82 10.59
C LYS A 235 27.26 -11.92 10.29
N GLY A 236 27.04 -12.64 9.21
CA GLY A 236 27.87 -13.75 8.74
C GLY A 236 27.46 -15.12 9.26
N GLU A 237 26.62 -15.20 10.30
CA GLU A 237 26.11 -16.46 10.83
C GLU A 237 25.00 -17.05 9.98
N VAL A 238 24.73 -18.34 10.22
CA VAL A 238 23.53 -19.04 9.76
C VAL A 238 22.77 -19.50 11.00
N VAL A 239 21.50 -19.07 11.12
CA VAL A 239 20.70 -19.32 12.32
C VAL A 239 19.36 -19.93 11.98
N GLY A 240 18.87 -20.83 12.85
CA GLY A 240 17.53 -21.42 12.76
C GLY A 240 16.51 -20.59 13.53
N VAL A 241 15.44 -20.13 12.86
CA VAL A 241 14.35 -19.38 13.50
C VAL A 241 13.03 -20.12 13.30
N LYS A 242 12.27 -20.31 14.37
CA LYS A 242 10.90 -20.85 14.30
C LYS A 242 10.04 -19.89 13.48
N SER A 243 9.44 -20.38 12.39
CA SER A 243 8.70 -19.54 11.47
C SER A 243 7.51 -20.27 10.82
N PRO A 244 6.52 -19.55 10.29
CA PRO A 244 5.59 -20.10 9.31
C PRO A 244 6.33 -20.65 8.09
N LYS A 245 5.61 -21.36 7.20
CA LYS A 245 6.19 -21.92 5.98
C LYS A 245 6.75 -20.83 5.07
N VAL A 246 8.04 -20.94 4.78
CA VAL A 246 8.80 -20.06 3.88
C VAL A 246 9.64 -20.89 2.93
N ARG A 247 10.37 -20.27 2.02
CA ARG A 247 11.16 -20.95 1.00
C ARG A 247 12.58 -20.41 0.92
N LYS A 248 13.49 -21.24 0.44
CA LYS A 248 14.86 -20.84 0.10
C LYS A 248 14.84 -19.67 -0.88
N GLY A 249 15.64 -18.64 -0.59
CA GLY A 249 15.74 -17.41 -1.36
C GLY A 249 14.84 -16.27 -0.88
N ASP A 250 13.85 -16.55 -0.02
CA ASP A 250 12.99 -15.50 0.55
C ASP A 250 13.83 -14.49 1.34
N LYS A 251 13.49 -13.21 1.19
CA LYS A 251 14.18 -12.11 1.87
C LYS A 251 13.64 -11.95 3.27
N VAL A 252 14.56 -11.71 4.22
CA VAL A 252 14.26 -11.58 5.65
C VAL A 252 14.49 -10.15 6.11
N TYR A 253 13.52 -9.63 6.83
CA TYR A 253 13.54 -8.28 7.39
C TYR A 253 13.12 -8.31 8.86
N VAL A 254 13.55 -7.31 9.62
CA VAL A 254 12.96 -6.98 10.93
C VAL A 254 12.28 -5.63 10.88
N ILE A 255 11.27 -5.45 11.72
CA ILE A 255 10.51 -4.21 11.85
C ILE A 255 11.13 -3.39 12.98
N LYS A 256 11.46 -2.14 12.67
CA LYS A 256 11.95 -1.13 13.60
C LYS A 256 10.92 -0.01 13.71
#